data_f8961b67ba142cbe97726ea07f2b50cf
#
_entry.id   f8961b67ba142cbe97726ea07f2b50cf
#
_cell.length_a   1.000
_cell.length_b   1.000
_cell.length_c   1.000
_cell.angle_alpha   90.00
_cell.angle_beta   90.00
_cell.angle_gamma   90.00
#
_symmetry.space_group_name_H-M   'P 1'
#
loop_
_entity.id
_entity.type
_entity.pdbx_description
1 polymer ?
#
loop_
_entity_poly.entity_id
_entity_poly.type
_entity_poly.pdbx_seq_one_letter_code
_entity_poly.pdbx_strand_id
1 'polypeptide(L)'
;MTEHMEGRGTIRFMGQHELVLDADFDWDEAGRAAVSGVGKLKMLKWLIYPFTAETHAERLPDGAVHCEGGLKSQFGNGALKAVIDLKPDGAFTGYVGLTKGLRLAIEGKRII
;
A
#
# COMPACT_ATOMS: atom_id res chain seq x y z
N MET A 1 6.16 -8.75 15.77
CA MET A 1 4.80 -8.28 16.03
C MET A 1 4.13 -7.95 14.69
N THR A 2 2.96 -8.49 14.46
CA THR A 2 2.24 -8.31 13.20
C THR A 2 1.20 -7.20 13.35
N GLU A 3 1.19 -6.27 12.40
CA GLU A 3 0.19 -5.22 12.30
C GLU A 3 -0.58 -5.37 10.99
N HIS A 4 -1.88 -5.19 11.06
CA HIS A 4 -2.75 -5.22 9.89
C HIS A 4 -3.20 -3.81 9.53
N MET A 5 -3.07 -3.46 8.26
CA MET A 5 -3.47 -2.14 7.76
C MET A 5 -4.41 -2.29 6.59
N GLU A 6 -5.49 -1.53 6.62
CA GLU A 6 -6.40 -1.38 5.49
C GLU A 6 -6.31 0.03 4.96
N GLY A 7 -6.27 0.18 3.65
CA GLY A 7 -6.17 1.47 3.01
C GLY A 7 -7.07 1.59 1.79
N ARG A 8 -7.44 2.82 1.49
CA ARG A 8 -8.17 3.16 0.27
C ARG A 8 -7.46 4.29 -0.44
N GLY A 9 -7.46 4.24 -1.74
CA GLY A 9 -6.87 5.30 -2.56
C GLY A 9 -7.69 5.55 -3.80
N THR A 10 -7.31 6.58 -4.52
CA THR A 10 -7.94 6.94 -5.79
C THR A 10 -6.88 7.14 -6.85
N ILE A 11 -7.08 6.51 -8.00
CA ILE A 11 -6.27 6.73 -9.19
C ILE A 11 -7.05 7.61 -10.16
N ARG A 12 -6.38 8.63 -10.69
CA ARG A 12 -6.92 9.42 -11.81
C ARG A 12 -6.21 9.01 -13.09
N PHE A 13 -6.92 8.23 -13.89
CA PHE A 13 -6.46 7.85 -15.23
C PHE A 13 -7.71 7.57 -16.06
N MET A 14 -8.02 8.48 -16.98
CA MET A 14 -9.25 8.41 -17.78
C MET A 14 -10.49 8.25 -16.90
N GLY A 15 -10.57 9.07 -15.82
CA GLY A 15 -11.61 8.98 -14.82
C GLY A 15 -11.03 8.68 -13.43
N GLN A 16 -11.90 8.51 -12.45
CA GLN A 16 -11.49 8.13 -11.09
C GLN A 16 -11.73 6.66 -10.84
N HIS A 17 -10.73 5.99 -10.25
CA HIS A 17 -10.80 4.57 -9.94
C HIS A 17 -10.42 4.36 -8.47
N GLU A 18 -11.12 3.48 -7.79
CA GLU A 18 -10.87 3.17 -6.39
C GLU A 18 -9.83 2.07 -6.25
N LEU A 19 -8.88 2.27 -5.35
CA LEU A 19 -7.89 1.28 -4.96
C LEU A 19 -8.14 0.90 -3.51
N VAL A 20 -8.29 -0.40 -3.25
CA VAL A 20 -8.42 -0.93 -1.89
C VAL A 20 -7.20 -1.79 -1.59
N LEU A 21 -6.56 -1.53 -0.47
CA LEU A 21 -5.37 -2.23 -0.02
C LEU A 21 -5.60 -2.86 1.35
N ASP A 22 -5.02 -4.03 1.54
CA ASP A 22 -5.07 -4.78 2.78
C ASP A 22 -3.69 -5.42 2.97
N ALA A 23 -2.98 -5.06 4.01
CA ALA A 23 -1.59 -5.46 4.18
C ALA A 23 -1.27 -5.88 5.62
N ASP A 24 -0.44 -6.90 5.74
CA ASP A 24 0.12 -7.35 7.01
C ASP A 24 1.60 -7.00 7.08
N PHE A 25 1.99 -6.34 8.16
CA PHE A 25 3.37 -5.95 8.45
C PHE A 25 3.89 -6.81 9.59
N ASP A 26 4.95 -7.55 9.35
CA ASP A 26 5.62 -8.34 10.37
C ASP A 26 6.91 -7.63 10.80
N TRP A 27 6.83 -6.89 11.91
CA TRP A 27 7.89 -6.02 12.40
C TRP A 27 8.93 -6.80 13.20
N ASP A 28 10.20 -6.51 12.94
CA ASP A 28 11.31 -6.97 13.78
C ASP A 28 11.71 -5.89 14.80
N GLU A 29 12.72 -6.18 15.61
CA GLU A 29 13.20 -5.27 16.66
C GLU A 29 13.95 -4.06 16.11
N ALA A 30 14.43 -4.13 14.87
CA ALA A 30 15.19 -3.05 14.23
C ALA A 30 14.31 -2.01 13.54
N GLY A 31 12.98 -2.16 13.60
CA GLY A 31 12.07 -1.25 12.92
C GLY A 31 11.89 -1.55 11.44
N ARG A 32 12.20 -2.78 11.03
CA ARG A 32 11.99 -3.27 9.65
C ARG A 32 10.89 -4.32 9.65
N ALA A 33 10.18 -4.41 8.55
CA ALA A 33 9.10 -5.38 8.41
C ALA A 33 9.12 -6.07 7.06
N ALA A 34 8.67 -7.32 7.07
CA ALA A 34 8.21 -7.98 5.84
C ALA A 34 6.73 -7.64 5.67
N VAL A 35 6.32 -7.27 4.48
CA VAL A 35 4.95 -6.83 4.19
C VAL A 35 4.36 -7.71 3.12
N SER A 36 3.21 -8.30 3.42
CA SER A 36 2.39 -9.02 2.45
C SER A 36 1.07 -8.29 2.30
N GLY A 37 0.73 -7.92 1.09
CA GLY A 37 -0.48 -7.18 0.82
C GLY A 37 -1.27 -7.75 -0.33
N VAL A 38 -2.58 -7.54 -0.28
CA VAL A 38 -3.50 -7.78 -1.38
C VAL A 38 -4.24 -6.51 -1.67
N GLY A 39 -4.56 -6.28 -2.92
CA GLY A 39 -5.30 -5.10 -3.30
C GLY A 39 -6.22 -5.36 -4.46
N LYS A 40 -7.14 -4.44 -4.67
CA LYS A 40 -8.08 -4.47 -5.79
C LYS A 40 -8.18 -3.09 -6.39
N LEU A 41 -8.00 -3.00 -7.69
CA LEU A 41 -8.26 -1.79 -8.45
C LEU A 41 -9.64 -1.91 -9.08
N LYS A 42 -10.55 -1.02 -8.67
CA LYS A 42 -11.91 -0.98 -9.22
C LYS A 42 -11.98 0.07 -10.32
N MET A 43 -11.95 -0.35 -11.56
CA MET A 43 -11.99 0.57 -12.71
C MET A 43 -13.42 0.95 -13.10
N LEU A 44 -14.36 0.02 -12.94
CA LEU A 44 -15.78 0.22 -13.14
C LEU A 44 -16.50 -0.57 -12.05
N LYS A 45 -17.82 -0.37 -11.90
CA LYS A 45 -18.60 -1.08 -10.88
C LYS A 45 -18.47 -2.60 -10.93
N TRP A 46 -18.19 -3.15 -12.10
CA TRP A 46 -18.09 -4.58 -12.33
C TRP A 46 -16.69 -5.05 -12.75
N LEU A 47 -15.76 -4.12 -12.96
CA LEU A 47 -14.41 -4.45 -13.43
C LEU A 47 -13.41 -4.27 -12.29
N ILE A 48 -12.96 -5.38 -11.73
CA ILE A 48 -12.07 -5.40 -10.58
C ILE A 48 -10.79 -6.14 -10.97
N TYR A 49 -9.63 -5.48 -10.74
CA TYR A 49 -8.32 -6.08 -10.97
C TYR A 49 -7.64 -6.36 -9.64
N PRO A 50 -7.56 -7.64 -9.21
CA PRO A 50 -6.83 -7.98 -8.00
C PRO A 50 -5.32 -7.99 -8.25
N PHE A 51 -4.56 -7.67 -7.22
CA PHE A 51 -3.10 -7.80 -7.25
C PHE A 51 -2.59 -8.18 -5.87
N THR A 52 -1.34 -8.69 -5.82
CA THR A 52 -0.64 -8.95 -4.58
C THR A 52 0.66 -8.17 -4.56
N ALA A 53 1.10 -7.79 -3.37
CA ALA A 53 2.34 -7.08 -3.19
C ALA A 53 3.16 -7.73 -2.08
N GLU A 54 4.45 -7.87 -2.30
CA GLU A 54 5.41 -8.29 -1.30
C GLU A 54 6.51 -7.25 -1.22
N THR A 55 6.65 -6.62 -0.07
CA THR A 55 7.57 -5.51 0.12
C THR A 55 8.32 -5.65 1.43
N HIS A 56 9.33 -4.82 1.57
CA HIS A 56 10.01 -4.59 2.84
C HIS A 56 9.72 -3.18 3.28
N ALA A 57 9.44 -3.01 4.57
CA ALA A 57 9.16 -1.73 5.17
C ALA A 57 10.23 -1.35 6.16
N GLU A 58 10.47 -0.05 6.29
CA GLU A 58 11.38 0.51 7.28
C GLU A 58 10.74 1.72 7.94
N ARG A 59 10.76 1.74 9.27
CA ARG A 59 10.29 2.89 10.04
C ARG A 59 11.37 3.95 10.09
N LEU A 60 11.03 5.15 9.63
CA LEU A 60 11.94 6.29 9.63
C LEU A 60 11.91 7.02 10.97
N PRO A 61 12.95 7.82 11.30
CA PRO A 61 13.00 8.55 12.58
C PRO A 61 11.83 9.50 12.82
N ASP A 62 11.20 10.01 11.76
CA ASP A 62 10.04 10.91 11.86
C ASP A 62 8.71 10.17 12.05
N GLY A 63 8.74 8.83 12.13
CA GLY A 63 7.55 8.01 12.27
C GLY A 63 6.92 7.54 10.97
N ALA A 64 7.37 8.04 9.83
CA ALA A 64 6.91 7.56 8.54
C ALA A 64 7.41 6.14 8.28
N VAL A 65 6.68 5.40 7.45
CA VAL A 65 7.06 4.04 7.03
C VAL A 65 7.33 4.07 5.53
N HIS A 66 8.52 3.67 5.15
CA HIS A 66 8.92 3.54 3.76
C HIS A 66 8.85 2.07 3.35
N CYS A 67 8.08 1.77 2.30
CA CYS A 67 7.92 0.42 1.77
C CYS A 67 8.47 0.34 0.35
N GLU A 68 9.13 -0.76 0.03
CA GLU A 68 9.69 -0.98 -1.30
C GLU A 68 9.66 -2.47 -1.62
N GLY A 69 9.27 -2.82 -2.84
CA GLY A 69 9.23 -4.22 -3.24
C GLY A 69 8.54 -4.45 -4.57
N GLY A 70 7.90 -5.59 -4.70
CA GLY A 70 7.29 -6.06 -5.93
C GLY A 70 5.77 -6.17 -5.86
N LEU A 71 5.16 -5.98 -7.02
CA LEU A 71 3.73 -6.10 -7.22
C LEU A 71 3.48 -7.14 -8.31
N LYS A 72 2.51 -8.04 -8.06
CA LYS A 72 2.11 -9.06 -9.02
C LYS A 72 0.64 -8.93 -9.36
N SER A 73 0.32 -8.95 -10.64
CA SER A 73 -1.05 -8.92 -11.12
C SER A 73 -1.20 -9.79 -12.37
N GLN A 74 -2.44 -9.95 -12.82
CA GLN A 74 -2.71 -10.65 -14.07
C GLN A 74 -2.10 -9.97 -15.30
N PHE A 75 -1.71 -8.71 -15.19
CA PHE A 75 -1.08 -7.93 -16.27
C PHE A 75 0.45 -7.95 -16.20
N GLY A 76 1.02 -8.71 -15.26
CA GLY A 76 2.45 -8.83 -15.08
C GLY A 76 2.93 -8.32 -13.73
N ASN A 77 4.25 -8.27 -13.59
CA ASN A 77 4.91 -7.85 -12.37
C ASN A 77 5.43 -6.43 -12.51
N GLY A 78 5.42 -5.70 -11.41
CA GLY A 78 5.94 -4.33 -11.36
C GLY A 78 6.66 -4.05 -10.05
N ALA A 79 7.20 -2.84 -9.95
CA ALA A 79 7.81 -2.34 -8.72
C ALA A 79 6.84 -1.44 -7.99
N LEU A 80 6.93 -1.44 -6.66
CA LEU A 80 6.11 -0.63 -5.78
C LEU A 80 6.98 0.07 -4.77
N LYS A 81 6.75 1.38 -4.59
CA LYS A 81 7.36 2.17 -3.52
C LYS A 81 6.24 2.93 -2.81
N ALA A 82 6.27 2.92 -1.49
CA ALA A 82 5.26 3.62 -0.71
C ALA A 82 5.90 4.38 0.44
N VAL A 83 5.35 5.55 0.74
CA VAL A 83 5.68 6.30 1.95
C VAL A 83 4.38 6.55 2.69
N ILE A 84 4.32 6.09 3.93
CA ILE A 84 3.10 6.11 4.74
C ILE A 84 3.37 6.86 6.03
N ASP A 85 2.54 7.85 6.33
CA ASP A 85 2.55 8.56 7.59
C ASP A 85 1.49 7.96 8.52
N LEU A 86 1.95 7.41 9.64
CA LEU A 86 1.07 6.86 10.67
C LEU A 86 0.79 7.91 11.72
N LYS A 87 -0.48 8.12 12.02
CA LYS A 87 -0.93 9.04 13.05
C LYS A 87 -1.17 8.30 14.37
N PRO A 88 -1.11 8.99 15.52
CA PRO A 88 -1.31 8.34 16.82
C PRO A 88 -2.65 7.63 17.00
N ASP A 89 -3.69 8.08 16.32
CA ASP A 89 -5.02 7.47 16.37
C ASP A 89 -5.16 6.21 15.49
N GLY A 90 -4.09 5.83 14.80
CA GLY A 90 -4.09 4.68 13.90
C GLY A 90 -4.44 5.01 12.46
N ALA A 91 -4.85 6.23 12.16
CA ALA A 91 -5.07 6.66 10.79
C ALA A 91 -3.74 6.78 10.05
N PHE A 92 -3.75 6.52 8.75
CA PHE A 92 -2.57 6.72 7.94
C PHE A 92 -2.90 7.38 6.60
N THR A 93 -1.96 8.16 6.11
CA THR A 93 -1.99 8.76 4.78
C THR A 93 -0.65 8.54 4.12
N GLY A 94 -0.61 8.55 2.80
CA GLY A 94 0.65 8.39 2.11
C GLY A 94 0.49 8.35 0.61
N TYR A 95 1.59 7.96 -0.04
CA TYR A 95 1.65 7.82 -1.49
C TYR A 95 2.23 6.47 -1.86
N VAL A 96 1.66 5.86 -2.88
CA VAL A 96 2.18 4.65 -3.48
C VAL A 96 2.61 4.96 -4.89
N GLY A 97 3.89 4.74 -5.19
CA GLY A 97 4.43 4.84 -6.54
C GLY A 97 4.47 3.47 -7.19
N LEU A 98 3.96 3.38 -8.39
CA LEU A 98 3.96 2.17 -9.19
C LEU A 98 4.89 2.33 -10.39
N THR A 99 5.15 1.24 -11.08
CA THR A 99 5.93 1.23 -12.31
C THR A 99 5.34 2.24 -13.33
N LYS A 100 6.19 2.86 -14.11
CA LYS A 100 5.84 3.88 -15.13
C LYS A 100 5.41 5.23 -14.54
N GLY A 101 5.83 5.53 -13.31
CA GLY A 101 5.60 6.84 -12.73
C GLY A 101 4.19 7.10 -12.23
N LEU A 102 3.34 6.07 -12.16
CA LEU A 102 2.02 6.20 -11.59
C LEU A 102 2.14 6.42 -10.09
N ARG A 103 1.52 7.47 -9.58
CA ARG A 103 1.57 7.81 -8.17
C ARG A 103 0.16 7.94 -7.61
N LEU A 104 -0.09 7.27 -6.49
CA LEU A 104 -1.40 7.22 -5.85
C LEU A 104 -1.33 7.80 -4.46
N ALA A 105 -2.28 8.64 -4.12
CA ALA A 105 -2.52 9.01 -2.73
C ALA A 105 -3.38 7.92 -2.10
N ILE A 106 -2.99 7.48 -0.90
CA ILE A 106 -3.75 6.49 -0.13
C ILE A 106 -4.04 7.04 1.26
N GLU A 107 -5.15 6.61 1.82
CA GLU A 107 -5.50 6.88 3.19
C GLU A 107 -6.24 5.68 3.77
N GLY A 108 -6.18 5.52 5.07
CA GLY A 108 -6.84 4.39 5.71
C GLY A 108 -6.67 4.42 7.21
N LYS A 109 -6.98 3.30 7.83
CA LYS A 109 -6.89 3.15 9.28
C LYS A 109 -6.28 1.81 9.63
N ARG A 110 -5.38 1.82 10.60
CA ARG A 110 -4.76 0.60 11.10
C ARG A 110 -5.76 -0.16 11.99
N ILE A 111 -5.88 -1.46 11.72
CA ILE A 111 -6.66 -2.38 12.52
C ILE A 111 -5.67 -3.23 13.30
N ILE A 112 -5.85 -3.27 14.62
CA ILE A 112 -4.97 -4.03 15.52
C ILE A 112 -5.63 -5.35 15.91
#